data_11b49a5a42e0ff41ca20328929f974fa
#
_entry.id   11b49a5a42e0ff41ca20328929f974fa
#
_cell.length_a   1.000
_cell.length_b   1.000
_cell.length_c   1.000
_cell.angle_alpha   90.00
_cell.angle_beta   90.00
_cell.angle_gamma   90.00
#
_symmetry.space_group_name_H-M   'P 1'
#
loop_
_entity.id
_entity.type
_entity.pdbx_description
1 polymer ?
#
loop_
_entity_poly.entity_id
_entity_poly.type
_entity_poly.pdbx_seq_one_letter_code
_entity_poly.pdbx_strand_id
1 'polypeptide(L)'
;MVRICKERIDIMNKFESMLENYAKLATHIGVNVQEGQTLVISSPVECAEFTRMLVKSAYEKGAKDVIVQWNDEICGKIKYEHSPLEVFENFPDWMKESRLSYAKKGACFLSISASDPELLKNIDPAKIAAFRKASSTALKEFSEMLMSNKNAWSIVSIPTKAWAKKVFSDLPEEEAVDKLWNEIFK
;
A
#
# COMPACT_ATOMS: atom_id res chain seq x y z
N MET A 1 28.61 -24.45 12.47
CA MET A 1 28.07 -23.96 11.19
C MET A 1 26.63 -24.46 10.95
N VAL A 2 26.33 -25.76 11.03
CA VAL A 2 24.97 -26.32 10.78
C VAL A 2 23.88 -25.76 11.71
N ARG A 3 24.16 -25.55 13.00
CA ARG A 3 23.20 -25.05 13.99
C ARG A 3 22.74 -23.59 13.67
N ILE A 4 23.68 -22.72 13.28
CA ILE A 4 23.39 -21.32 12.92
C ILE A 4 22.55 -21.25 11.64
N CYS A 5 22.81 -22.13 10.66
CA CYS A 5 21.98 -22.20 9.44
C CYS A 5 20.57 -22.67 9.77
N LYS A 6 20.38 -23.63 10.66
CA LYS A 6 19.06 -24.13 11.06
C LYS A 6 18.25 -23.05 11.79
N GLU A 7 18.85 -22.34 12.74
CA GLU A 7 18.22 -21.25 13.47
C GLU A 7 17.78 -20.11 12.53
N ARG A 8 18.60 -19.75 11.54
CA ARG A 8 18.23 -18.75 10.52
C ARG A 8 17.06 -19.20 9.65
N ILE A 9 17.02 -20.46 9.23
CA ILE A 9 15.93 -21.04 8.45
C ILE A 9 14.63 -21.02 9.27
N ASP A 10 14.68 -21.40 10.54
CA ASP A 10 13.52 -21.41 11.43
C ASP A 10 12.95 -19.99 11.66
N ILE A 11 13.82 -18.98 11.80
CA ILE A 11 13.44 -17.57 11.92
C ILE A 11 12.77 -17.07 10.62
N MET A 12 13.35 -17.37 9.46
CA MET A 12 12.80 -16.99 8.16
C MET A 12 11.42 -17.61 7.94
N ASN A 13 11.27 -18.91 8.20
CA ASN A 13 10.00 -19.62 8.06
C ASN A 13 8.91 -19.03 8.99
N LYS A 14 9.30 -18.65 10.21
CA LYS A 14 8.39 -18.00 11.16
C LYS A 14 7.93 -16.64 10.65
N PHE A 15 8.85 -15.81 10.15
CA PHE A 15 8.54 -14.49 9.60
C PHE A 15 7.63 -14.58 8.37
N GLU A 16 7.91 -15.49 7.45
CA GLU A 16 7.08 -15.75 6.28
C GLU A 16 5.66 -16.17 6.67
N SER A 17 5.52 -17.06 7.66
CA SER A 17 4.23 -17.46 8.19
C SER A 17 3.46 -16.28 8.83
N MET A 18 4.15 -15.35 9.48
CA MET A 18 3.53 -14.13 10.03
C MET A 18 3.06 -13.20 8.91
N LEU A 19 3.83 -13.04 7.83
CA LEU A 19 3.41 -12.29 6.64
C LEU A 19 2.19 -12.91 5.96
N GLU A 20 2.15 -14.24 5.81
CA GLU A 20 0.97 -14.93 5.27
C GLU A 20 -0.28 -14.70 6.12
N ASN A 21 -0.14 -14.76 7.47
CA ASN A 21 -1.23 -14.47 8.39
C ASN A 21 -1.67 -13.00 8.28
N TYR A 22 -0.74 -12.08 8.12
CA TYR A 22 -1.03 -10.66 7.90
C TYR A 22 -1.76 -10.43 6.58
N ALA A 23 -1.37 -11.13 5.52
CA ALA A 23 -2.09 -11.08 4.24
C ALA A 23 -3.52 -11.63 4.38
N LYS A 24 -3.72 -12.73 5.12
CA LYS A 24 -5.06 -13.28 5.42
C LYS A 24 -5.89 -12.29 6.26
N LEU A 25 -5.29 -11.69 7.29
CA LEU A 25 -5.95 -10.66 8.10
C LEU A 25 -6.45 -9.50 7.21
N ALA A 26 -5.60 -9.00 6.32
CA ALA A 26 -5.93 -7.89 5.43
C ALA A 26 -7.07 -8.23 4.46
N THR A 27 -7.03 -9.42 3.84
CA THR A 27 -7.97 -9.81 2.79
C THR A 27 -9.26 -10.43 3.33
N HIS A 28 -9.18 -11.26 4.38
CA HIS A 28 -10.34 -11.99 4.92
C HIS A 28 -11.13 -11.18 5.95
N ILE A 29 -10.47 -10.27 6.67
CA ILE A 29 -11.08 -9.48 7.75
C ILE A 29 -11.07 -7.99 7.38
N GLY A 30 -9.91 -7.43 7.02
CA GLY A 30 -9.75 -6.00 6.74
C GLY A 30 -10.69 -5.50 5.66
N VAL A 31 -10.55 -5.99 4.43
CA VAL A 31 -11.47 -5.68 3.33
C VAL A 31 -12.60 -6.70 3.21
N ASN A 32 -12.53 -7.82 3.94
CA ASN A 32 -13.53 -8.88 3.96
C ASN A 32 -14.00 -9.27 2.56
N VAL A 33 -13.07 -9.66 1.70
CA VAL A 33 -13.36 -10.08 0.31
C VAL A 33 -14.48 -11.10 0.29
N GLN A 34 -15.52 -10.86 -0.51
CA GLN A 34 -16.63 -11.76 -0.70
C GLN A 34 -16.41 -12.63 -1.95
N GLU A 35 -17.02 -13.82 -1.95
CA GLU A 35 -17.00 -14.70 -3.12
C GLU A 35 -17.54 -13.97 -4.36
N GLY A 36 -16.82 -14.07 -5.47
CA GLY A 36 -17.17 -13.39 -6.72
C GLY A 36 -16.88 -11.89 -6.77
N GLN A 37 -16.33 -11.30 -5.70
CA GLN A 37 -16.00 -9.88 -5.64
C GLN A 37 -14.63 -9.58 -6.29
N THR A 38 -14.46 -8.38 -6.84
CA THR A 38 -13.15 -7.89 -7.30
C THR A 38 -12.45 -7.14 -6.15
N LEU A 39 -11.17 -7.43 -5.94
CA LEU A 39 -10.29 -6.67 -5.05
C LEU A 39 -9.36 -5.78 -5.89
N VAL A 40 -9.28 -4.50 -5.56
CA VAL A 40 -8.29 -3.57 -6.11
C VAL A 40 -7.23 -3.27 -5.04
N ILE A 41 -5.99 -3.62 -5.33
CA ILE A 41 -4.84 -3.38 -4.43
C ILE A 41 -4.02 -2.23 -5.00
N SER A 42 -3.81 -1.17 -4.20
CA SER A 42 -2.82 -0.13 -4.49
C SER A 42 -1.54 -0.43 -3.72
N SER A 43 -0.45 -0.64 -4.43
CA SER A 43 0.81 -1.10 -3.82
C SER A 43 2.03 -0.37 -4.37
N PRO A 44 2.97 0.04 -3.50
CA PRO A 44 4.31 0.40 -3.92
C PRO A 44 5.03 -0.80 -4.56
N VAL A 45 5.84 -0.54 -5.59
CA VAL A 45 6.60 -1.60 -6.29
C VAL A 45 7.55 -2.35 -5.36
N GLU A 46 8.07 -1.69 -4.32
CA GLU A 46 8.94 -2.26 -3.31
C GLU A 46 8.24 -3.34 -2.46
N CYS A 47 6.91 -3.30 -2.40
CA CYS A 47 6.10 -4.25 -1.63
C CYS A 47 5.61 -5.44 -2.47
N ALA A 48 6.23 -5.72 -3.62
CA ALA A 48 5.76 -6.72 -4.57
C ALA A 48 5.63 -8.13 -3.97
N GLU A 49 6.52 -8.56 -3.09
CA GLU A 49 6.46 -9.87 -2.45
C GLU A 49 5.22 -10.02 -1.57
N PHE A 50 4.98 -9.06 -0.68
CA PHE A 50 3.79 -9.06 0.16
C PHE A 50 2.50 -8.90 -0.66
N THR A 51 2.53 -8.10 -1.72
CA THR A 51 1.39 -7.95 -2.63
C THR A 51 1.02 -9.27 -3.30
N ARG A 52 1.99 -10.12 -3.68
CA ARG A 52 1.72 -11.46 -4.21
C ARG A 52 1.04 -12.36 -3.17
N MET A 53 1.40 -12.24 -1.89
CA MET A 53 0.72 -12.97 -0.80
C MET A 53 -0.73 -12.49 -0.64
N LEU A 54 -0.99 -11.18 -0.72
CA LEU A 54 -2.35 -10.63 -0.71
C LEU A 54 -3.19 -11.13 -1.88
N VAL A 55 -2.62 -11.13 -3.10
CA VAL A 55 -3.29 -11.63 -4.31
C VAL A 55 -3.68 -13.10 -4.14
N LYS A 56 -2.73 -13.95 -3.71
CA LYS A 56 -2.97 -15.37 -3.44
C LYS A 56 -4.08 -15.54 -2.40
N SER A 57 -3.97 -14.85 -1.26
CA SER A 57 -4.92 -14.92 -0.17
C SER A 57 -6.33 -14.45 -0.57
N ALA A 58 -6.45 -13.42 -1.43
CA ALA A 58 -7.73 -12.95 -1.93
C ALA A 58 -8.42 -13.99 -2.84
N TYR A 59 -7.66 -14.63 -3.73
CA TYR A 59 -8.20 -15.72 -4.56
C TYR A 59 -8.61 -16.93 -3.72
N GLU A 60 -7.81 -17.31 -2.71
CA GLU A 60 -8.15 -18.39 -1.77
C GLU A 60 -9.45 -18.09 -1.00
N LYS A 61 -9.75 -16.79 -0.75
CA LYS A 61 -11.01 -16.34 -0.13
C LYS A 61 -12.20 -16.33 -1.09
N GLY A 62 -11.98 -16.51 -2.40
CA GLY A 62 -13.02 -16.54 -3.41
C GLY A 62 -13.17 -15.26 -4.24
N ALA A 63 -12.17 -14.38 -4.26
CA ALA A 63 -12.17 -13.23 -5.16
C ALA A 63 -12.34 -13.70 -6.63
N LYS A 64 -13.21 -13.02 -7.39
CA LYS A 64 -13.36 -13.26 -8.82
C LYS A 64 -12.16 -12.74 -9.61
N ASP A 65 -11.64 -11.60 -9.18
CA ASP A 65 -10.53 -10.91 -9.84
C ASP A 65 -9.75 -10.06 -8.83
N VAL A 66 -8.44 -9.94 -9.05
CA VAL A 66 -7.58 -9.09 -8.23
C VAL A 66 -6.75 -8.18 -9.12
N ILE A 67 -7.02 -6.89 -9.04
CA ILE A 67 -6.34 -5.85 -9.81
C ILE A 67 -5.27 -5.22 -8.95
N VAL A 68 -4.02 -5.23 -9.39
CA VAL A 68 -2.93 -4.55 -8.69
C VAL A 68 -2.56 -3.27 -9.44
N GLN A 69 -2.69 -2.14 -8.74
CA GLN A 69 -2.26 -0.82 -9.20
C GLN A 69 -0.91 -0.49 -8.54
N TRP A 70 0.15 -0.64 -9.30
CA TRP A 70 1.49 -0.34 -8.84
C TRP A 70 1.78 1.15 -8.85
N ASN A 71 2.46 1.64 -7.85
CA ASN A 71 3.02 2.98 -7.78
C ASN A 71 4.50 2.91 -7.40
N ASP A 72 5.27 3.82 -7.94
CA ASP A 72 6.68 4.00 -7.63
C ASP A 72 6.86 5.43 -7.09
N GLU A 73 7.21 5.52 -5.80
CA GLU A 73 7.36 6.81 -5.11
C GLU A 73 8.57 7.58 -5.64
N ILE A 74 9.62 6.90 -6.09
CA ILE A 74 10.82 7.54 -6.65
C ILE A 74 10.49 8.16 -8.01
N CYS A 75 9.76 7.44 -8.88
CA CYS A 75 9.24 8.01 -10.11
C CYS A 75 8.31 9.20 -9.83
N GLY A 76 7.49 9.10 -8.79
CA GLY A 76 6.64 10.20 -8.32
C GLY A 76 7.45 11.43 -7.90
N LYS A 77 8.53 11.25 -7.13
CA LYS A 77 9.44 12.33 -6.74
C LYS A 77 10.12 12.97 -7.95
N ILE A 78 10.67 12.17 -8.87
CA ILE A 78 11.30 12.65 -10.12
C ILE A 78 10.31 13.50 -10.91
N LYS A 79 9.05 13.08 -11.01
CA LYS A 79 8.01 13.86 -11.65
C LYS A 79 7.82 15.23 -10.98
N TYR A 80 7.79 15.29 -9.64
CA TYR A 80 7.70 16.57 -8.93
C TYR A 80 8.91 17.50 -9.20
N GLU A 81 10.10 16.93 -9.29
CA GLU A 81 11.34 17.68 -9.55
C GLU A 81 11.36 18.30 -10.95
N HIS A 82 10.89 17.55 -11.95
CA HIS A 82 11.09 17.90 -13.37
C HIS A 82 9.85 18.48 -14.07
N SER A 83 8.64 18.20 -13.60
CA SER A 83 7.44 18.69 -14.27
C SER A 83 7.07 20.11 -13.82
N PRO A 84 6.51 20.95 -14.70
CA PRO A 84 6.01 22.26 -14.34
C PRO A 84 4.72 22.16 -13.51
N LEU A 85 4.33 23.26 -12.83
CA LEU A 85 3.23 23.30 -11.87
C LEU A 85 1.88 22.86 -12.48
N GLU A 86 1.60 23.28 -13.69
CA GLU A 86 0.32 23.00 -14.37
C GLU A 86 0.04 21.49 -14.56
N VAL A 87 1.07 20.65 -14.56
CA VAL A 87 0.90 19.18 -14.61
C VAL A 87 0.24 18.65 -13.35
N PHE A 88 0.41 19.35 -12.22
CA PHE A 88 -0.15 18.96 -10.92
C PHE A 88 -1.52 19.59 -10.63
N GLU A 89 -1.92 20.57 -11.42
CA GLU A 89 -3.26 21.21 -11.32
C GLU A 89 -4.37 20.35 -11.92
N ASN A 90 -4.00 19.32 -12.69
CA ASN A 90 -4.93 18.41 -13.35
C ASN A 90 -4.73 16.97 -12.88
N PHE A 91 -5.82 16.30 -12.51
CA PHE A 91 -5.81 14.87 -12.20
C PHE A 91 -6.25 14.09 -13.45
N PRO A 92 -5.49 13.09 -13.92
CA PRO A 92 -5.81 12.36 -15.15
C PRO A 92 -7.15 11.65 -15.09
N ASP A 93 -8.01 11.85 -16.11
CA ASP A 93 -9.36 11.27 -16.15
C ASP A 93 -9.33 9.73 -16.11
N TRP A 94 -8.37 9.10 -16.79
CA TRP A 94 -8.25 7.64 -16.79
C TRP A 94 -8.01 7.07 -15.38
N MET A 95 -7.29 7.78 -14.51
CA MET A 95 -7.07 7.36 -13.12
C MET A 95 -8.34 7.48 -12.29
N LYS A 96 -9.10 8.55 -12.50
CA LYS A 96 -10.42 8.77 -11.89
C LYS A 96 -11.39 7.68 -12.33
N GLU A 97 -11.55 7.49 -13.64
CA GLU A 97 -12.50 6.54 -14.22
C GLU A 97 -12.16 5.08 -13.85
N SER A 98 -10.89 4.73 -13.80
CA SER A 98 -10.46 3.41 -13.32
C SER A 98 -11.00 3.13 -11.92
N ARG A 99 -10.77 4.04 -10.96
CA ARG A 99 -11.23 3.87 -9.57
C ARG A 99 -12.74 3.84 -9.45
N LEU A 100 -13.44 4.77 -10.10
CA LEU A 100 -14.90 4.86 -10.09
C LEU A 100 -15.55 3.64 -10.75
N SER A 101 -15.01 3.16 -11.86
CA SER A 101 -15.52 1.98 -12.56
C SER A 101 -15.53 0.75 -11.65
N TYR A 102 -14.44 0.48 -10.93
CA TYR A 102 -14.38 -0.62 -9.99
C TYR A 102 -15.29 -0.40 -8.77
N ALA A 103 -15.32 0.81 -8.22
CA ALA A 103 -16.19 1.12 -7.08
C ALA A 103 -17.67 0.94 -7.42
N LYS A 104 -18.12 1.43 -8.57
CA LYS A 104 -19.50 1.28 -9.05
C LYS A 104 -19.90 -0.17 -9.30
N LYS A 105 -18.93 -1.06 -9.55
CA LYS A 105 -19.14 -2.51 -9.69
C LYS A 105 -19.05 -3.28 -8.36
N GLY A 106 -18.92 -2.58 -7.22
CA GLY A 106 -18.90 -3.19 -5.89
C GLY A 106 -17.54 -3.81 -5.51
N ALA A 107 -16.45 -3.40 -6.14
CA ALA A 107 -15.11 -3.83 -5.74
C ALA A 107 -14.76 -3.38 -4.32
N CYS A 108 -13.92 -4.13 -3.61
CA CYS A 108 -13.27 -3.69 -2.39
C CYS A 108 -11.84 -3.17 -2.67
N PHE A 109 -11.31 -2.36 -1.77
CA PHE A 109 -10.05 -1.63 -1.98
C PHE A 109 -9.08 -1.86 -0.82
N LEU A 110 -7.86 -2.26 -1.15
CA LEU A 110 -6.78 -2.44 -0.19
C LEU A 110 -5.59 -1.57 -0.61
N SER A 111 -5.09 -0.74 0.30
CA SER A 111 -3.91 0.08 0.06
C SER A 111 -2.76 -0.39 0.95
N ILE A 112 -1.56 -0.51 0.37
CA ILE A 112 -0.33 -0.73 1.13
C ILE A 112 0.32 0.63 1.38
N SER A 113 0.49 0.97 2.66
CA SER A 113 1.24 2.14 3.10
C SER A 113 2.67 1.73 3.47
N ALA A 114 3.62 2.18 2.67
CA ALA A 114 5.05 1.89 2.84
C ALA A 114 5.90 3.09 2.42
N SER A 115 5.39 4.31 2.67
CA SER A 115 6.01 5.55 2.20
C SER A 115 7.18 5.97 3.05
N ASP A 116 8.16 6.62 2.41
CA ASP A 116 9.16 7.42 3.11
C ASP A 116 8.53 8.77 3.51
N PRO A 117 8.41 9.06 4.82
CA PRO A 117 7.81 10.32 5.29
C PRO A 117 8.57 11.59 4.87
N GLU A 118 9.84 11.46 4.50
CA GLU A 118 10.72 12.58 4.14
C GLU A 118 10.96 12.69 2.61
N LEU A 119 10.38 11.80 1.82
CA LEU A 119 10.63 11.70 0.38
C LEU A 119 10.45 13.03 -0.36
N LEU A 120 9.40 13.77 -0.01
CA LEU A 120 9.02 15.02 -0.67
C LEU A 120 9.48 16.28 0.09
N LYS A 121 10.37 16.16 1.08
CA LYS A 121 10.81 17.26 1.95
C LYS A 121 11.36 18.47 1.18
N ASN A 122 12.06 18.23 0.07
CA ASN A 122 12.71 19.27 -0.74
C ASN A 122 11.92 19.62 -2.01
N ILE A 123 10.68 19.13 -2.14
CA ILE A 123 9.83 19.45 -3.28
C ILE A 123 9.08 20.76 -3.04
N ASP A 124 8.88 21.53 -4.11
CA ASP A 124 8.08 22.76 -4.07
C ASP A 124 6.69 22.48 -3.47
N PRO A 125 6.36 23.11 -2.33
CA PRO A 125 5.06 22.92 -1.67
C PRO A 125 3.87 23.27 -2.57
N ALA A 126 4.02 24.19 -3.52
CA ALA A 126 2.97 24.58 -4.45
C ALA A 126 2.54 23.41 -5.35
N LYS A 127 3.50 22.62 -5.85
CA LYS A 127 3.22 21.43 -6.68
C LYS A 127 2.48 20.35 -5.86
N ILE A 128 2.89 20.14 -4.60
CA ILE A 128 2.25 19.17 -3.70
C ILE A 128 0.81 19.61 -3.39
N ALA A 129 0.61 20.90 -3.10
CA ALA A 129 -0.71 21.46 -2.81
C ALA A 129 -1.63 21.38 -4.04
N ALA A 130 -1.12 21.73 -5.23
CA ALA A 130 -1.86 21.64 -6.49
C ALA A 130 -2.34 20.21 -6.75
N PHE A 131 -1.46 19.22 -6.66
CA PHE A 131 -1.84 17.81 -6.87
C PHE A 131 -2.85 17.32 -5.84
N ARG A 132 -2.68 17.66 -4.56
CA ARG A 132 -3.65 17.29 -3.51
C ARG A 132 -5.03 17.88 -3.79
N LYS A 133 -5.09 19.15 -4.19
CA LYS A 133 -6.36 19.81 -4.56
C LYS A 133 -7.01 19.16 -5.78
N ALA A 134 -6.25 18.94 -6.85
CA ALA A 134 -6.75 18.32 -8.08
C ALA A 134 -7.24 16.89 -7.82
N SER A 135 -6.46 16.07 -7.13
CA SER A 135 -6.82 14.67 -6.81
C SER A 135 -8.03 14.58 -5.87
N SER A 136 -8.10 15.42 -4.82
CA SER A 136 -9.23 15.42 -3.89
C SER A 136 -10.53 15.83 -4.58
N THR A 137 -10.46 16.79 -5.50
CA THR A 137 -11.62 17.22 -6.29
C THR A 137 -12.06 16.13 -7.27
N ALA A 138 -11.13 15.57 -8.02
CA ALA A 138 -11.42 14.53 -9.02
C ALA A 138 -11.95 13.23 -8.40
N LEU A 139 -11.44 12.85 -7.23
CA LEU A 139 -11.78 11.60 -6.53
C LEU A 139 -12.86 11.78 -5.46
N LYS A 140 -13.55 12.91 -5.41
CA LYS A 140 -14.58 13.20 -4.39
C LYS A 140 -15.65 12.10 -4.34
N GLU A 141 -16.26 11.76 -5.48
CA GLU A 141 -17.29 10.72 -5.59
C GLU A 141 -16.77 9.35 -5.10
N PHE A 142 -15.54 8.98 -5.51
CA PHE A 142 -14.89 7.75 -5.05
C PHE A 142 -14.70 7.75 -3.53
N SER A 143 -14.18 8.84 -2.98
CA SER A 143 -13.98 8.96 -1.52
C SER A 143 -15.30 8.88 -0.75
N GLU A 144 -16.38 9.49 -1.26
CA GLU A 144 -17.71 9.42 -0.66
C GLU A 144 -18.25 7.98 -0.65
N MET A 145 -18.00 7.19 -1.70
CA MET A 145 -18.37 5.76 -1.74
C MET A 145 -17.62 4.95 -0.68
N LEU A 146 -16.33 5.19 -0.47
CA LEU A 146 -15.54 4.52 0.56
C LEU A 146 -15.98 4.94 1.97
N MET A 147 -16.10 6.24 2.22
CA MET A 147 -16.45 6.78 3.56
C MET A 147 -17.89 6.46 3.97
N SER A 148 -18.80 6.26 3.02
CA SER A 148 -20.17 5.80 3.29
C SER A 148 -20.30 4.27 3.40
N ASN A 149 -19.18 3.53 3.40
CA ASN A 149 -19.13 2.07 3.45
C ASN A 149 -19.89 1.36 2.30
N LYS A 150 -20.08 2.03 1.16
CA LYS A 150 -20.60 1.37 -0.06
C LYS A 150 -19.63 0.33 -0.61
N ASN A 151 -18.34 0.58 -0.42
CA ASN A 151 -17.26 -0.34 -0.77
C ASN A 151 -16.42 -0.59 0.48
N ALA A 152 -16.13 -1.85 0.77
CA ALA A 152 -15.17 -2.19 1.82
C ALA A 152 -13.78 -1.71 1.43
N TRP A 153 -13.05 -1.16 2.39
CA TRP A 153 -11.68 -0.71 2.19
C TRP A 153 -10.84 -0.90 3.45
N SER A 154 -9.53 -1.06 3.25
CA SER A 154 -8.57 -1.16 4.34
C SER A 154 -7.20 -0.65 3.91
N ILE A 155 -6.38 -0.32 4.90
CA ILE A 155 -4.98 0.03 4.70
C ILE A 155 -4.15 -0.90 5.57
N VAL A 156 -3.08 -1.45 4.98
CA VAL A 156 -2.06 -2.21 5.70
C VAL A 156 -0.73 -1.53 5.55
N SER A 157 0.13 -1.63 6.55
CA SER A 157 1.43 -0.96 6.53
C SER A 157 2.56 -1.98 6.42
N ILE A 158 3.55 -1.65 5.60
CA ILE A 158 4.80 -2.39 5.46
C ILE A 158 5.95 -1.49 5.90
N PRO A 159 6.78 -1.91 6.87
CA PRO A 159 7.94 -1.16 7.28
C PRO A 159 8.88 -0.89 6.12
N THR A 160 9.15 0.40 5.88
CA THR A 160 10.30 0.83 5.08
C THR A 160 11.46 1.18 6.00
N LYS A 161 12.68 1.12 5.48
CA LYS A 161 13.87 1.55 6.21
C LYS A 161 13.76 3.00 6.69
N ALA A 162 13.30 3.89 5.82
CA ALA A 162 13.10 5.30 6.12
C ALA A 162 12.07 5.51 7.24
N TRP A 163 10.91 4.84 7.16
CA TRP A 163 9.90 4.92 8.22
C TRP A 163 10.37 4.32 9.53
N ALA A 164 10.98 3.12 9.51
CA ALA A 164 11.50 2.46 10.70
C ALA A 164 12.56 3.33 11.40
N LYS A 165 13.46 3.93 10.64
CA LYS A 165 14.49 4.84 11.15
C LYS A 165 13.91 6.13 11.72
N LYS A 166 12.78 6.60 11.18
CA LYS A 166 12.06 7.76 11.72
C LYS A 166 11.42 7.46 13.08
N VAL A 167 10.91 6.23 13.26
CA VAL A 167 10.28 5.78 14.52
C VAL A 167 11.33 5.40 15.58
N PHE A 168 12.38 4.73 15.16
CA PHE A 168 13.45 4.21 16.03
C PHE A 168 14.80 4.81 15.63
N SER A 169 14.97 6.12 15.82
CA SER A 169 16.13 6.89 15.38
C SER A 169 17.46 6.37 15.93
N ASP A 170 17.44 5.80 17.14
CA ASP A 170 18.63 5.36 17.87
C ASP A 170 19.11 3.95 17.50
N LEU A 171 18.30 3.18 16.74
CA LEU A 171 18.65 1.83 16.34
C LEU A 171 19.33 1.81 14.96
N PRO A 172 20.21 0.83 14.68
CA PRO A 172 20.62 0.51 13.32
C PRO A 172 19.41 0.25 12.43
N GLU A 173 19.56 0.51 11.12
CA GLU A 173 18.43 0.47 10.17
C GLU A 173 17.72 -0.89 10.15
N GLU A 174 18.46 -1.97 10.09
CA GLU A 174 17.89 -3.34 10.07
C GLU A 174 17.15 -3.66 11.37
N GLU A 175 17.75 -3.33 12.53
CA GLU A 175 17.10 -3.53 13.82
C GLU A 175 15.83 -2.68 13.98
N ALA A 176 15.82 -1.46 13.43
CA ALA A 176 14.65 -0.59 13.42
C ALA A 176 13.50 -1.20 12.60
N VAL A 177 13.80 -1.79 11.43
CA VAL A 177 12.82 -2.49 10.59
C VAL A 177 12.27 -3.71 11.30
N ASP A 178 13.12 -4.57 11.89
CA ASP A 178 12.71 -5.75 12.63
C ASP A 178 11.82 -5.39 13.82
N LYS A 179 12.18 -4.31 14.54
CA LYS A 179 11.39 -3.82 15.66
C LYS A 179 10.04 -3.31 15.21
N LEU A 180 9.97 -2.60 14.08
CA LEU A 180 8.71 -2.08 13.54
C LEU A 180 7.80 -3.23 13.06
N TRP A 181 8.34 -4.29 12.48
CA TRP A 181 7.59 -5.52 12.18
C TRP A 181 7.02 -6.16 13.45
N ASN A 182 7.82 -6.25 14.51
CA ASN A 182 7.37 -6.80 15.78
C ASN A 182 6.20 -5.99 16.39
N GLU A 183 6.17 -4.67 16.18
CA GLU A 183 5.02 -3.84 16.60
C GLU A 183 3.78 -4.09 15.74
N ILE A 184 3.93 -4.28 14.44
CA ILE A 184 2.81 -4.56 13.51
C ILE A 184 2.18 -5.93 13.79
N PHE A 185 2.97 -6.91 14.21
CA PHE A 185 2.50 -8.27 14.45
C PHE A 185 1.93 -8.51 15.86
N LYS A 186 1.90 -7.49 16.72
CA LYS A 186 1.24 -7.57 18.03
C LYS A 186 -0.28 -7.49 17.92
#